data_ba79b32f8ae80b733488c277c48a10a5
#
_entry.id   ba79b32f8ae80b733488c277c48a10a5
#
_cell.length_a   1.000
_cell.length_b   1.000
_cell.length_c   1.000
_cell.angle_alpha   90.00
_cell.angle_beta   90.00
_cell.angle_gamma   90.00
#
_symmetry.space_group_name_H-M   'P 1'
#
loop_
_entity.id
_entity.type
_entity.pdbx_description
1 polymer ?
#
loop_
_entity_poly.entity_id
_entity_poly.type
_entity_poly.pdbx_seq_one_letter_code
_entity_poly.pdbx_strand_id
1 'polypeptide(L)'
;MRSYGKGPTILMVHGFPRTSLMWRSLAPKLADKHTVICVDLRAYGRTGIPPSTHDHFPHSKRAMAQELVEVMVTIGFPTFTLIGPDRGGRVSYRLALDHPKTVERLAVFDVIPILEAWSRSDARFAQTYWPWILLAQKESLPERHLLGAPEAAFDNPFGHGSFGPDILEEYVSTYRDPARVHGICEEYRAAATIDVEHDRIDKDAFKRIECPMLHLWAEHGPLDTLYAKDGGPLGIWRQWAPHAQGQAMKGGHFFPEENPDDTAVLVKQFLSA
;
A
#
# COMPACT_ATOMS: atom_id res chain seq x y z
N MET A 1 -3.02 9.05 13.07
CA MET A 1 -1.78 9.64 12.54
C MET A 1 -0.73 9.71 13.64
N ARG A 2 0.52 9.39 13.33
CA ARG A 2 1.70 9.49 14.20
C ARG A 2 2.75 10.33 13.49
N SER A 3 3.53 11.12 14.22
CA SER A 3 4.58 11.97 13.65
C SER A 3 5.87 11.87 14.46
N TYR A 4 7.02 11.89 13.75
CA TYR A 4 8.36 11.75 14.31
C TYR A 4 9.33 12.72 13.63
N GLY A 5 10.33 13.18 14.35
CA GLY A 5 11.49 13.91 13.81
C GLY A 5 11.20 15.32 13.26
N LYS A 6 12.19 15.88 12.57
CA LYS A 6 12.13 17.17 11.86
C LYS A 6 12.97 17.12 10.59
N GLY A 7 12.55 17.84 9.55
CA GLY A 7 13.25 17.91 8.26
C GLY A 7 12.32 17.70 7.08
N PRO A 8 12.83 17.36 5.89
CA PRO A 8 12.03 17.01 4.72
C PRO A 8 10.97 15.95 5.07
N THR A 9 9.79 16.05 4.50
CA THR A 9 8.64 15.26 4.94
C THR A 9 8.56 13.92 4.23
N ILE A 10 8.30 12.87 5.00
CA ILE A 10 7.97 11.53 4.52
C ILE A 10 6.58 11.17 4.99
N LEU A 11 5.67 10.86 4.07
CA LEU A 11 4.38 10.26 4.34
C LEU A 11 4.48 8.74 4.18
N MET A 12 4.14 8.00 5.23
CA MET A 12 4.15 6.54 5.26
C MET A 12 2.72 6.01 5.36
N VAL A 13 2.32 5.22 4.36
CA VAL A 13 0.96 4.69 4.20
C VAL A 13 1.00 3.18 4.30
N HIS A 14 0.25 2.60 5.24
CA HIS A 14 0.24 1.15 5.48
C HIS A 14 -0.56 0.35 4.43
N GLY A 15 -0.51 -0.99 4.52
CA GLY A 15 -1.33 -1.91 3.72
C GLY A 15 -2.24 -2.81 4.56
N PHE A 16 -3.01 -3.68 3.88
CA PHE A 16 -3.85 -4.69 4.50
C PHE A 16 -2.97 -5.87 5.00
N PRO A 17 -3.20 -6.43 6.18
CA PRO A 17 -4.25 -6.11 7.16
C PRO A 17 -3.78 -5.17 8.30
N ARG A 18 -2.75 -4.35 8.04
CA ARG A 18 -2.08 -3.50 9.03
C ARG A 18 -2.78 -2.15 9.23
N THR A 19 -2.26 -1.39 10.20
CA THR A 19 -2.51 0.05 10.40
C THR A 19 -1.17 0.81 10.36
N SER A 20 -1.18 2.12 10.60
CA SER A 20 0.05 2.93 10.71
C SER A 20 1.03 2.41 11.77
N LEU A 21 0.58 1.53 12.65
CA LEU A 21 1.41 0.90 13.67
C LEU A 21 2.51 0.01 13.08
N MET A 22 2.36 -0.46 11.84
CA MET A 22 3.42 -1.22 11.17
C MET A 22 4.74 -0.46 11.06
N TRP A 23 4.67 0.87 11.08
CA TRP A 23 5.82 1.75 10.95
C TRP A 23 6.58 2.00 12.26
N ARG A 24 6.13 1.42 13.39
CA ARG A 24 6.69 1.63 14.73
C ARG A 24 8.21 1.42 14.84
N SER A 25 8.76 0.50 14.05
CA SER A 25 10.18 0.18 14.05
C SER A 25 10.97 0.92 12.96
N LEU A 26 10.36 1.20 11.81
CA LEU A 26 11.03 1.85 10.68
C LEU A 26 10.98 3.39 10.79
N ALA A 27 9.83 3.97 11.15
CA ALA A 27 9.68 5.43 11.18
C ALA A 27 10.70 6.15 12.10
N PRO A 28 10.98 5.67 13.34
CA PRO A 28 12.01 6.29 14.17
C PRO A 28 13.40 6.30 13.53
N LYS A 29 13.74 5.28 12.73
CA LYS A 29 15.04 5.17 12.06
C LYS A 29 15.23 6.21 10.93
N LEU A 30 14.14 6.74 10.38
CA LEU A 30 14.14 7.78 9.35
C LEU A 30 14.03 9.19 9.98
N ALA A 31 13.55 9.27 11.21
CA ALA A 31 13.23 10.52 11.90
C ALA A 31 14.46 11.36 12.29
N ASP A 32 15.68 10.82 12.21
CA ASP A 32 16.91 11.55 12.51
C ASP A 32 17.10 12.80 11.62
N LYS A 33 16.62 12.73 10.36
CA LYS A 33 16.79 13.80 9.37
C LYS A 33 15.48 14.19 8.67
N HIS A 34 14.36 13.57 9.01
CA HIS A 34 13.10 13.78 8.32
C HIS A 34 11.94 13.96 9.31
N THR A 35 10.94 14.71 8.88
CA THR A 35 9.60 14.64 9.49
C THR A 35 8.89 13.44 8.90
N VAL A 36 8.65 12.41 9.72
CA VAL A 36 7.98 11.18 9.29
C VAL A 36 6.55 11.19 9.79
N ILE A 37 5.59 11.10 8.89
CA ILE A 37 4.15 11.09 9.17
C ILE A 37 3.59 9.73 8.76
N CYS A 38 3.01 9.00 9.71
CA CYS A 38 2.37 7.71 9.47
C CYS A 38 0.86 7.87 9.64
N VAL A 39 0.10 7.49 8.61
CA VAL A 39 -1.36 7.63 8.57
C VAL A 39 -2.04 6.28 8.46
N ASP A 40 -3.27 6.19 8.95
CA ASP A 40 -4.16 5.08 8.65
C ASP A 40 -4.99 5.42 7.42
N LEU A 41 -5.11 4.48 6.48
CA LEU A 41 -6.05 4.57 5.37
C LEU A 41 -7.49 4.59 5.90
N ARG A 42 -8.43 5.13 5.10
CA ARG A 42 -9.86 5.08 5.45
C ARG A 42 -10.31 3.64 5.71
N ALA A 43 -11.24 3.48 6.64
CA ALA A 43 -11.72 2.22 7.18
C ALA A 43 -10.73 1.44 8.06
N TYR A 44 -9.46 1.86 8.17
CA TYR A 44 -8.49 1.25 9.07
C TYR A 44 -8.26 2.09 10.34
N GLY A 45 -7.83 1.44 11.40
CA GLY A 45 -7.51 2.09 12.66
C GLY A 45 -8.65 2.97 13.18
N ARG A 46 -8.40 4.27 13.32
CA ARG A 46 -9.39 5.24 13.83
C ARG A 46 -9.86 6.25 12.78
N THR A 47 -9.66 5.95 11.50
CA THR A 47 -10.08 6.85 10.42
C THR A 47 -11.58 6.77 10.15
N GLY A 48 -12.10 7.77 9.42
CA GLY A 48 -13.46 7.77 8.93
C GLY A 48 -13.72 6.71 7.86
N ILE A 49 -14.99 6.44 7.63
CA ILE A 49 -15.47 5.50 6.62
C ILE A 49 -16.47 6.27 5.76
N PRO A 50 -16.17 6.58 4.50
CA PRO A 50 -17.12 7.25 3.62
C PRO A 50 -18.28 6.32 3.27
N PRO A 51 -19.46 6.84 2.94
CA PRO A 51 -20.53 6.04 2.37
C PRO A 51 -20.09 5.38 1.07
N SER A 52 -20.52 4.13 0.87
CA SER A 52 -20.26 3.41 -0.38
C SER A 52 -21.18 3.88 -1.51
N THR A 53 -20.72 3.78 -2.74
CA THR A 53 -21.48 4.05 -3.95
C THR A 53 -21.43 2.83 -4.87
N HIS A 54 -22.36 2.73 -5.80
CA HIS A 54 -22.45 1.59 -6.72
C HIS A 54 -21.17 1.37 -7.54
N ASP A 55 -20.44 2.43 -7.85
CA ASP A 55 -19.18 2.42 -8.59
C ASP A 55 -17.94 2.25 -7.70
N HIS A 56 -18.12 2.14 -6.38
CA HIS A 56 -17.07 2.02 -5.37
C HIS A 56 -16.09 3.22 -5.33
N PHE A 57 -16.38 4.34 -6.03
CA PHE A 57 -15.47 5.48 -6.15
C PHE A 57 -14.95 6.02 -4.81
N PRO A 58 -15.78 6.17 -3.73
CA PRO A 58 -15.28 6.68 -2.45
C PRO A 58 -14.18 5.81 -1.82
N HIS A 59 -14.06 4.54 -2.23
CA HIS A 59 -13.05 3.60 -1.74
C HIS A 59 -11.93 3.34 -2.78
N SER A 60 -11.92 4.06 -3.90
CA SER A 60 -10.90 3.97 -4.93
C SER A 60 -9.56 4.53 -4.47
N LYS A 61 -8.47 4.07 -5.08
CA LYS A 61 -7.13 4.60 -4.81
C LYS A 61 -7.02 6.08 -5.15
N ARG A 62 -7.77 6.55 -6.14
CA ARG A 62 -7.84 7.98 -6.52
C ARG A 62 -8.48 8.82 -5.42
N ALA A 63 -9.61 8.37 -4.86
CA ALA A 63 -10.25 9.07 -3.75
C ALA A 63 -9.39 9.08 -2.48
N MET A 64 -8.72 7.96 -2.18
CA MET A 64 -7.77 7.88 -1.07
C MET A 64 -6.54 8.77 -1.27
N ALA A 65 -6.00 8.82 -2.49
CA ALA A 65 -4.88 9.68 -2.83
C ALA A 65 -5.22 11.16 -2.63
N GLN A 66 -6.40 11.60 -3.10
CA GLN A 66 -6.89 12.95 -2.91
C GLN A 66 -7.03 13.30 -1.42
N GLU A 67 -7.60 12.39 -0.61
CA GLU A 67 -7.72 12.57 0.85
C GLU A 67 -6.35 12.78 1.51
N LEU A 68 -5.35 11.98 1.14
CA LEU A 68 -4.00 12.12 1.68
C LEU A 68 -3.37 13.47 1.33
N VAL A 69 -3.56 13.96 0.10
CA VAL A 69 -3.10 15.31 -0.29
C VAL A 69 -3.76 16.38 0.57
N GLU A 70 -5.08 16.31 0.74
CA GLU A 70 -5.84 17.29 1.55
C GLU A 70 -5.40 17.29 3.02
N VAL A 71 -5.21 16.10 3.60
CA VAL A 71 -4.69 15.94 4.96
C VAL A 71 -3.31 16.57 5.08
N MET A 72 -2.40 16.24 4.18
CA MET A 72 -1.01 16.73 4.24
C MET A 72 -0.93 18.26 4.04
N VAL A 73 -1.71 18.81 3.13
CA VAL A 73 -1.83 20.28 2.95
C VAL A 73 -2.37 20.93 4.22
N THR A 74 -3.43 20.37 4.82
CA THR A 74 -4.06 20.91 6.03
C THR A 74 -3.09 20.98 7.21
N ILE A 75 -2.19 20.01 7.34
CA ILE A 75 -1.19 19.98 8.41
C ILE A 75 0.13 20.69 8.06
N GLY A 76 0.18 21.37 6.89
CA GLY A 76 1.28 22.23 6.50
C GLY A 76 2.40 21.56 5.70
N PHE A 77 2.16 20.39 5.10
CA PHE A 77 3.15 19.65 4.30
C PHE A 77 2.63 19.42 2.87
N PRO A 78 2.64 20.44 1.99
CA PRO A 78 2.08 20.33 0.63
C PRO A 78 2.90 19.45 -0.32
N THR A 79 4.17 19.20 -0.01
CA THR A 79 5.05 18.28 -0.76
C THR A 79 5.72 17.31 0.18
N PHE A 80 5.93 16.08 -0.27
CA PHE A 80 6.52 15.03 0.55
C PHE A 80 7.06 13.86 -0.27
N THR A 81 7.99 13.13 0.32
CA THR A 81 8.31 11.76 -0.11
C THR A 81 7.21 10.82 0.35
N LEU A 82 6.82 9.88 -0.49
CA LEU A 82 5.73 8.94 -0.24
C LEU A 82 6.24 7.50 -0.18
N ILE A 83 5.90 6.78 0.88
CA ILE A 83 6.33 5.39 1.10
C ILE A 83 5.11 4.52 1.43
N GLY A 84 4.95 3.40 0.72
CA GLY A 84 3.87 2.47 1.03
C GLY A 84 4.09 1.04 0.51
N PRO A 85 3.79 0.01 1.31
CA PRO A 85 3.63 -1.37 0.90
C PRO A 85 2.19 -1.67 0.52
N ASP A 86 1.94 -2.79 -0.13
CA ASP A 86 0.62 -3.38 -0.36
C ASP A 86 -0.45 -2.36 -0.79
N ARG A 87 -1.56 -2.23 -0.07
CA ARG A 87 -2.63 -1.25 -0.37
C ARG A 87 -2.11 0.19 -0.32
N GLY A 88 -1.23 0.50 0.65
CA GLY A 88 -0.57 1.79 0.75
C GLY A 88 0.30 2.11 -0.46
N GLY A 89 1.04 1.14 -0.98
CA GLY A 89 1.82 1.28 -2.22
C GLY A 89 0.94 1.59 -3.42
N ARG A 90 -0.28 0.99 -3.46
CA ARG A 90 -1.26 1.24 -4.53
C ARG A 90 -1.88 2.63 -4.47
N VAL A 91 -2.18 3.12 -3.28
CA VAL A 91 -2.58 4.53 -3.09
C VAL A 91 -1.44 5.46 -3.46
N SER A 92 -0.21 5.09 -3.10
CA SER A 92 0.98 5.91 -3.31
C SER A 92 1.31 6.13 -4.79
N TYR A 93 1.30 5.09 -5.61
CA TYR A 93 1.56 5.30 -7.03
C TYR A 93 0.42 6.07 -7.72
N ARG A 94 -0.84 5.85 -7.30
CA ARG A 94 -1.98 6.61 -7.80
C ARG A 94 -1.84 8.09 -7.46
N LEU A 95 -1.41 8.41 -6.23
CA LEU A 95 -1.13 9.78 -5.80
C LEU A 95 -0.01 10.41 -6.66
N ALA A 96 1.08 9.69 -6.91
CA ALA A 96 2.17 10.18 -7.74
C ALA A 96 1.75 10.45 -9.20
N LEU A 97 0.84 9.63 -9.76
CA LEU A 97 0.27 9.85 -11.08
C LEU A 97 -0.69 11.04 -11.12
N ASP A 98 -1.57 11.19 -10.13
CA ASP A 98 -2.61 12.22 -10.14
C ASP A 98 -2.11 13.58 -9.62
N HIS A 99 -1.09 13.58 -8.75
CA HIS A 99 -0.52 14.77 -8.11
C HIS A 99 1.01 14.83 -8.25
N PRO A 100 1.57 14.89 -9.49
CA PRO A 100 3.01 14.77 -9.72
C PRO A 100 3.83 15.88 -9.05
N LYS A 101 3.23 17.05 -8.79
CA LYS A 101 3.90 18.18 -8.12
C LYS A 101 3.94 18.05 -6.59
N THR A 102 3.20 17.10 -6.02
CA THR A 102 3.11 16.87 -4.57
C THR A 102 4.11 15.83 -4.10
N VAL A 103 4.42 14.83 -4.95
CA VAL A 103 5.30 13.73 -4.60
C VAL A 103 6.72 14.01 -5.07
N GLU A 104 7.61 14.26 -4.12
CA GLU A 104 9.04 14.53 -4.41
C GLU A 104 9.80 13.25 -4.75
N ARG A 105 9.50 12.14 -4.09
CA ARG A 105 10.05 10.80 -4.30
C ARG A 105 9.01 9.76 -3.94
N LEU A 106 9.02 8.61 -4.61
CA LEU A 106 8.10 7.51 -4.36
C LEU A 106 8.87 6.23 -4.03
N ALA A 107 8.55 5.60 -2.90
CA ALA A 107 9.00 4.24 -2.60
C ALA A 107 7.79 3.32 -2.42
N VAL A 108 7.69 2.29 -3.26
CA VAL A 108 6.64 1.26 -3.14
C VAL A 108 7.25 -0.09 -2.80
N PHE A 109 6.58 -0.81 -1.92
CA PHE A 109 7.09 -2.06 -1.39
C PHE A 109 6.14 -3.21 -1.70
N ASP A 110 6.71 -4.25 -2.30
CA ASP A 110 6.12 -5.55 -2.60
C ASP A 110 4.75 -5.50 -3.31
N VAL A 111 4.61 -4.58 -4.28
CA VAL A 111 3.42 -4.46 -5.14
C VAL A 111 3.78 -4.09 -6.56
N ILE A 112 2.87 -4.36 -7.49
CA ILE A 112 2.86 -3.82 -8.86
C ILE A 112 1.54 -3.06 -9.08
N PRO A 113 1.41 -2.23 -10.15
CA PRO A 113 0.16 -1.52 -10.45
C PRO A 113 -1.04 -2.46 -10.55
N ILE A 114 -2.22 -1.96 -10.20
CA ILE A 114 -3.45 -2.76 -10.11
C ILE A 114 -3.81 -3.40 -11.45
N LEU A 115 -3.80 -2.62 -12.53
CA LEU A 115 -4.05 -3.13 -13.89
C LEU A 115 -3.09 -4.26 -14.26
N GLU A 116 -1.79 -4.10 -13.93
CA GLU A 116 -0.76 -5.08 -14.26
C GLU A 116 -0.95 -6.39 -13.48
N ALA A 117 -1.40 -6.29 -12.22
CA ALA A 117 -1.70 -7.45 -11.41
C ALA A 117 -2.92 -8.23 -11.97
N TRP A 118 -4.02 -7.55 -12.25
CA TRP A 118 -5.23 -8.19 -12.79
C TRP A 118 -5.02 -8.74 -14.21
N SER A 119 -4.33 -8.02 -15.09
CA SER A 119 -4.09 -8.47 -16.46
C SER A 119 -3.19 -9.69 -16.58
N ARG A 120 -2.41 -9.99 -15.52
CA ARG A 120 -1.51 -11.15 -15.42
C ARG A 120 -2.02 -12.22 -14.45
N SER A 121 -3.24 -12.07 -13.94
CA SER A 121 -3.81 -13.02 -12.97
C SER A 121 -4.04 -14.38 -13.63
N ASP A 122 -3.61 -15.43 -12.94
CA ASP A 122 -3.79 -16.83 -13.30
C ASP A 122 -4.13 -17.65 -12.04
N ALA A 123 -4.14 -18.97 -12.16
CA ALA A 123 -4.41 -19.85 -11.02
C ALA A 123 -3.40 -19.67 -9.86
N ARG A 124 -2.11 -19.40 -10.19
CA ARG A 124 -1.08 -19.14 -9.15
C ARG A 124 -1.36 -17.82 -8.44
N PHE A 125 -1.70 -16.76 -9.20
CA PHE A 125 -2.10 -15.49 -8.63
C PHE A 125 -3.31 -15.67 -7.71
N ALA A 126 -4.37 -16.35 -8.16
CA ALA A 126 -5.58 -16.57 -7.38
C ALA A 126 -5.33 -17.31 -6.06
N GLN A 127 -4.45 -18.32 -6.08
CA GLN A 127 -4.07 -19.06 -4.87
C GLN A 127 -3.19 -18.23 -3.93
N THR A 128 -2.27 -17.46 -4.49
CA THR A 128 -1.31 -16.67 -3.71
C THR A 128 -1.95 -15.40 -3.13
N TYR A 129 -2.68 -14.68 -3.96
CA TYR A 129 -3.35 -13.43 -3.60
C TYR A 129 -4.87 -13.63 -3.38
N TRP A 130 -5.25 -14.75 -2.73
CA TRP A 130 -6.64 -15.08 -2.47
C TRP A 130 -7.45 -13.95 -1.79
N PRO A 131 -6.86 -13.05 -0.96
CA PRO A 131 -7.61 -11.90 -0.43
C PRO A 131 -8.20 -11.00 -1.53
N TRP A 132 -7.50 -10.84 -2.65
CA TRP A 132 -8.02 -10.06 -3.78
C TRP A 132 -9.28 -10.69 -4.38
N ILE A 133 -9.28 -12.01 -4.50
CA ILE A 133 -10.38 -12.76 -5.09
C ILE A 133 -11.57 -12.78 -4.13
N LEU A 134 -11.33 -13.04 -2.84
CA LEU A 134 -12.38 -13.13 -1.83
C LEU A 134 -12.95 -11.76 -1.49
N LEU A 135 -12.09 -10.78 -1.15
CA LEU A 135 -12.55 -9.50 -0.61
C LEU A 135 -13.21 -8.60 -1.66
N ALA A 136 -12.98 -8.85 -2.96
CA ALA A 136 -13.68 -8.20 -4.06
C ALA A 136 -15.05 -8.82 -4.40
N GLN A 137 -15.46 -9.90 -3.72
CA GLN A 137 -16.78 -10.49 -3.97
C GLN A 137 -17.91 -9.57 -3.52
N LYS A 138 -19.12 -9.85 -4.04
CA LYS A 138 -20.33 -9.10 -3.66
C LYS A 138 -20.59 -9.18 -2.16
N GLU A 139 -21.09 -8.08 -1.62
CA GLU A 139 -21.64 -8.05 -0.26
C GLU A 139 -22.70 -9.17 -0.12
N SER A 140 -22.75 -9.89 0.96
CA SER A 140 -22.06 -9.81 2.26
C SER A 140 -21.06 -10.95 2.45
N LEU A 141 -20.58 -11.60 1.38
CA LEU A 141 -19.73 -12.79 1.51
C LEU A 141 -18.40 -12.47 2.22
N PRO A 142 -17.58 -11.53 1.73
CA PRO A 142 -16.29 -11.22 2.35
C PRO A 142 -16.42 -10.61 3.75
N GLU A 143 -17.46 -9.79 3.96
CA GLU A 143 -17.72 -9.19 5.27
C GLU A 143 -17.98 -10.25 6.33
N ARG A 144 -18.86 -11.23 6.03
CA ARG A 144 -19.14 -12.33 6.96
C ARG A 144 -17.92 -13.20 7.23
N HIS A 145 -17.05 -13.36 6.24
CA HIS A 145 -15.79 -14.10 6.41
C HIS A 145 -14.86 -13.40 7.41
N LEU A 146 -14.59 -12.12 7.19
CA LEU A 146 -13.72 -11.34 8.06
C LEU A 146 -14.31 -11.13 9.47
N LEU A 147 -15.61 -10.88 9.58
CA LEU A 147 -16.28 -10.69 10.88
C LEU A 147 -16.41 -12.01 11.66
N GLY A 148 -16.54 -13.14 10.96
CA GLY A 148 -16.64 -14.45 11.58
C GLY A 148 -15.33 -14.97 12.17
N ALA A 149 -14.21 -14.49 11.65
CA ALA A 149 -12.87 -14.85 12.11
C ALA A 149 -11.90 -13.68 11.84
N PRO A 150 -11.95 -12.60 12.65
CA PRO A 150 -11.12 -11.40 12.45
C PRO A 150 -9.62 -11.69 12.40
N GLU A 151 -9.16 -12.69 13.15
CA GLU A 151 -7.77 -13.13 13.19
C GLU A 151 -7.32 -13.77 11.86
N ALA A 152 -8.25 -14.35 11.09
CA ALA A 152 -7.93 -15.01 9.81
C ALA A 152 -7.35 -14.05 8.75
N ALA A 153 -7.55 -12.75 8.89
CA ALA A 153 -6.86 -11.75 8.07
C ALA A 153 -5.33 -11.82 8.22
N PHE A 154 -4.84 -12.37 9.34
CA PHE A 154 -3.43 -12.49 9.68
C PHE A 154 -2.86 -13.91 9.50
N ASP A 155 -3.72 -14.90 9.22
CA ASP A 155 -3.33 -16.31 9.03
C ASP A 155 -2.81 -16.61 7.60
N ASN A 156 -2.88 -15.64 6.70
CA ASN A 156 -2.35 -15.81 5.35
C ASN A 156 -0.80 -15.67 5.33
N PRO A 157 -0.10 -16.19 4.32
CA PRO A 157 1.37 -16.13 4.23
C PRO A 157 1.94 -14.71 4.25
N PHE A 158 1.11 -13.70 3.93
CA PHE A 158 1.47 -12.28 3.97
C PHE A 158 1.10 -11.61 5.30
N GLY A 159 0.36 -12.30 6.17
CA GLY A 159 -0.16 -11.78 7.43
C GLY A 159 0.76 -11.93 8.62
N HIS A 160 1.62 -12.93 8.60
CA HIS A 160 2.55 -13.18 9.71
C HIS A 160 3.65 -12.13 9.72
N GLY A 161 3.63 -11.27 10.73
CA GLY A 161 4.67 -10.29 11.01
C GLY A 161 5.34 -10.59 12.35
N SER A 162 6.54 -10.05 12.54
CA SER A 162 7.26 -10.08 13.82
C SER A 162 6.65 -9.08 14.81
N PHE A 163 5.48 -9.38 15.36
CA PHE A 163 4.82 -8.52 16.34
C PHE A 163 4.23 -9.35 17.49
N GLY A 164 4.26 -8.77 18.69
CA GLY A 164 3.70 -9.39 19.88
C GLY A 164 2.16 -9.33 19.92
N PRO A 165 1.54 -10.01 20.91
CA PRO A 165 0.08 -10.12 21.01
C PRO A 165 -0.63 -8.76 21.12
N ASP A 166 -0.03 -7.77 21.78
CA ASP A 166 -0.62 -6.44 21.92
C ASP A 166 -0.76 -5.73 20.56
N ILE A 167 0.22 -5.89 19.67
CA ILE A 167 0.19 -5.33 18.33
C ILE A 167 -0.83 -6.06 17.45
N LEU A 168 -0.89 -7.39 17.58
CA LEU A 168 -1.90 -8.20 16.90
C LEU A 168 -3.31 -7.76 17.29
N GLU A 169 -3.57 -7.58 18.59
CA GLU A 169 -4.87 -7.15 19.08
C GLU A 169 -5.27 -5.77 18.53
N GLU A 170 -4.33 -4.81 18.47
CA GLU A 170 -4.59 -3.50 17.86
C GLU A 170 -4.97 -3.64 16.38
N TYR A 171 -4.30 -4.50 15.62
CA TYR A 171 -4.64 -4.76 14.23
C TYR A 171 -6.00 -5.45 14.09
N VAL A 172 -6.25 -6.51 14.85
CA VAL A 172 -7.49 -7.31 14.81
C VAL A 172 -8.70 -6.46 15.20
N SER A 173 -8.54 -5.47 16.09
CA SER A 173 -9.62 -4.58 16.51
C SER A 173 -10.35 -3.91 15.34
N THR A 174 -9.63 -3.61 14.24
CA THR A 174 -10.21 -3.06 13.00
C THR A 174 -11.24 -4.02 12.38
N TYR A 175 -11.01 -5.31 12.47
CA TYR A 175 -11.83 -6.35 11.81
C TYR A 175 -13.01 -6.84 12.66
N ARG A 176 -13.19 -6.28 13.86
CA ARG A 176 -14.38 -6.49 14.69
C ARG A 176 -15.48 -5.47 14.48
N ASP A 177 -15.18 -4.40 13.74
CA ASP A 177 -16.16 -3.34 13.39
C ASP A 177 -16.76 -3.62 12.00
N PRO A 178 -18.08 -3.91 11.90
CA PRO A 178 -18.73 -4.21 10.63
C PRO A 178 -18.59 -3.09 9.58
N ALA A 179 -18.62 -1.83 10.01
CA ALA A 179 -18.51 -0.71 9.09
C ALA A 179 -17.09 -0.63 8.49
N ARG A 180 -16.06 -0.89 9.30
CA ARG A 180 -14.66 -0.94 8.85
C ARG A 180 -14.43 -2.09 7.89
N VAL A 181 -14.91 -3.26 8.23
CA VAL A 181 -14.83 -4.46 7.38
C VAL A 181 -15.51 -4.21 6.03
N HIS A 182 -16.71 -3.60 6.03
CA HIS A 182 -17.38 -3.21 4.80
C HIS A 182 -16.53 -2.25 3.96
N GLY A 183 -16.00 -1.17 4.57
CA GLY A 183 -15.15 -0.20 3.88
C GLY A 183 -13.86 -0.83 3.30
N ILE A 184 -13.26 -1.80 4.00
CA ILE A 184 -12.12 -2.58 3.51
C ILE A 184 -12.53 -3.43 2.29
N CYS A 185 -13.66 -4.12 2.35
CA CYS A 185 -14.16 -4.89 1.20
C CYS A 185 -14.47 -3.98 -0.01
N GLU A 186 -15.06 -2.81 0.23
CA GLU A 186 -15.30 -1.79 -0.81
C GLU A 186 -14.00 -1.32 -1.49
N GLU A 187 -12.92 -1.19 -0.74
CA GLU A 187 -11.59 -0.89 -1.30
C GLU A 187 -11.11 -1.98 -2.26
N TYR A 188 -11.36 -3.26 -1.94
CA TYR A 188 -11.03 -4.38 -2.83
C TYR A 188 -11.95 -4.44 -4.05
N ARG A 189 -13.24 -4.11 -3.91
CA ARG A 189 -14.19 -3.98 -5.02
C ARG A 189 -13.77 -2.85 -5.97
N ALA A 190 -13.39 -1.70 -5.42
CA ALA A 190 -12.82 -0.60 -6.22
C ALA A 190 -11.57 -1.04 -6.98
N ALA A 191 -10.68 -1.80 -6.33
CA ALA A 191 -9.46 -2.30 -6.95
C ALA A 191 -9.71 -3.35 -8.07
N ALA A 192 -10.85 -4.03 -8.05
CA ALA A 192 -11.24 -4.97 -9.10
C ALA A 192 -12.04 -4.31 -10.24
N THR A 193 -12.43 -3.06 -10.10
CA THR A 193 -13.31 -2.35 -11.03
C THR A 193 -12.75 -0.99 -11.43
N ILE A 194 -13.13 0.07 -10.74
CA ILE A 194 -12.83 1.46 -11.10
C ILE A 194 -11.32 1.77 -11.10
N ASP A 195 -10.52 1.18 -10.20
CA ASP A 195 -9.07 1.42 -10.16
C ASP A 195 -8.37 0.80 -11.37
N VAL A 196 -8.85 -0.37 -11.87
CA VAL A 196 -8.37 -0.98 -13.12
C VAL A 196 -8.64 -0.04 -14.30
N GLU A 197 -9.81 0.60 -14.34
CA GLU A 197 -10.17 1.54 -15.40
C GLU A 197 -9.33 2.82 -15.33
N HIS A 198 -9.10 3.35 -14.12
CA HIS A 198 -8.20 4.48 -13.93
C HIS A 198 -6.78 4.19 -14.45
N ASP A 199 -6.26 3.01 -14.11
CA ASP A 199 -4.93 2.59 -14.58
C ASP A 199 -4.90 2.41 -16.11
N ARG A 200 -5.96 1.85 -16.71
CA ARG A 200 -6.06 1.67 -18.16
C ARG A 200 -6.04 3.00 -18.90
N ILE A 201 -6.85 3.95 -18.47
CA ILE A 201 -6.89 5.31 -19.04
C ILE A 201 -5.51 5.95 -19.00
N ASP A 202 -4.83 5.89 -17.85
CA ASP A 202 -3.52 6.49 -17.69
C ASP A 202 -2.45 5.77 -18.53
N LYS A 203 -2.52 4.45 -18.63
CA LYS A 203 -1.60 3.64 -19.46
C LYS A 203 -1.76 3.96 -20.94
N ASP A 204 -3.00 4.04 -21.42
CA ASP A 204 -3.33 4.36 -22.81
C ASP A 204 -2.94 5.80 -23.17
N ALA A 205 -3.00 6.72 -22.21
CA ALA A 205 -2.52 8.09 -22.33
C ALA A 205 -0.99 8.22 -22.15
N PHE A 206 -0.26 7.12 -21.97
CA PHE A 206 1.18 7.11 -21.69
C PHE A 206 1.59 7.96 -20.47
N LYS A 207 0.69 8.14 -19.51
CA LYS A 207 0.98 8.84 -18.26
C LYS A 207 2.02 8.08 -17.45
N ARG A 208 2.99 8.80 -16.88
CA ARG A 208 4.13 8.22 -16.16
C ARG A 208 4.30 8.88 -14.80
N ILE A 209 4.87 8.14 -13.87
CA ILE A 209 5.37 8.68 -12.61
C ILE A 209 6.65 9.46 -12.92
N GLU A 210 6.65 10.75 -12.58
CA GLU A 210 7.72 11.69 -12.92
C GLU A 210 8.82 11.76 -11.85
N CYS A 211 8.45 11.59 -10.57
CA CYS A 211 9.40 11.65 -9.47
C CYS A 211 10.31 10.41 -9.42
N PRO A 212 11.52 10.50 -8.83
CA PRO A 212 12.36 9.34 -8.57
C PRO A 212 11.59 8.24 -7.85
N MET A 213 11.77 6.98 -8.28
CA MET A 213 11.03 5.85 -7.75
C MET A 213 11.95 4.71 -7.30
N LEU A 214 11.74 4.24 -6.07
CA LEU A 214 12.32 3.02 -5.51
C LEU A 214 11.25 1.94 -5.39
N HIS A 215 11.55 0.74 -5.91
CA HIS A 215 10.74 -0.44 -5.68
C HIS A 215 11.54 -1.51 -4.95
N LEU A 216 11.07 -1.92 -3.77
CA LEU A 216 11.62 -3.04 -3.01
C LEU A 216 10.58 -4.16 -2.96
N TRP A 217 11.03 -5.42 -3.06
CA TRP A 217 10.12 -6.58 -3.00
C TRP A 217 10.74 -7.72 -2.19
N ALA A 218 9.91 -8.61 -1.67
CA ALA A 218 10.36 -9.76 -0.90
C ALA A 218 11.16 -10.74 -1.78
N GLU A 219 12.40 -11.04 -1.38
CA GLU A 219 13.24 -12.05 -2.01
C GLU A 219 12.56 -13.41 -1.93
N HIS A 220 12.49 -14.13 -3.04
CA HIS A 220 11.76 -15.40 -3.19
C HIS A 220 10.25 -15.31 -2.91
N GLY A 221 9.72 -14.11 -2.75
CA GLY A 221 8.29 -13.87 -2.58
C GLY A 221 7.49 -14.06 -3.89
N PRO A 222 6.16 -13.93 -3.80
CA PRO A 222 5.29 -14.09 -4.98
C PRO A 222 5.63 -13.15 -6.12
N LEU A 223 5.96 -11.88 -5.84
CA LEU A 223 6.32 -10.91 -6.87
C LEU A 223 7.57 -11.32 -7.64
N ASP A 224 8.57 -11.84 -6.93
CA ASP A 224 9.83 -12.28 -7.51
C ASP A 224 9.62 -13.46 -8.49
N THR A 225 8.69 -14.35 -8.17
CA THR A 225 8.46 -15.59 -8.91
C THR A 225 7.35 -15.51 -9.96
N LEU A 226 6.26 -14.79 -9.71
CA LEU A 226 5.11 -14.69 -10.62
C LEU A 226 5.44 -13.90 -11.88
N TYR A 227 6.27 -12.88 -11.77
CA TYR A 227 6.54 -11.92 -12.84
C TYR A 227 7.93 -12.03 -13.47
N ALA A 228 8.63 -13.15 -13.26
CA ALA A 228 9.98 -13.38 -13.82
C ALA A 228 10.04 -13.19 -15.35
N LYS A 229 8.98 -13.58 -16.07
CA LYS A 229 8.88 -13.43 -17.54
C LYS A 229 8.73 -11.97 -17.99
N ASP A 230 8.29 -11.08 -17.11
CA ASP A 230 8.11 -9.66 -17.38
C ASP A 230 9.35 -8.82 -17.01
N GLY A 231 10.48 -9.45 -16.73
CA GLY A 231 11.68 -8.80 -16.20
C GLY A 231 11.57 -8.53 -14.70
N GLY A 232 10.78 -9.34 -14.00
CA GLY A 232 10.45 -9.19 -12.59
C GLY A 232 9.51 -8.01 -12.33
N PRO A 233 9.22 -7.73 -11.06
CA PRO A 233 8.34 -6.63 -10.68
C PRO A 233 8.92 -5.27 -11.12
N LEU A 234 10.23 -5.11 -11.15
CA LEU A 234 10.88 -3.88 -11.61
C LEU A 234 10.69 -3.66 -13.11
N GLY A 235 10.70 -4.73 -13.93
CA GLY A 235 10.39 -4.64 -15.36
C GLY A 235 8.97 -4.10 -15.62
N ILE A 236 8.01 -4.51 -14.80
CA ILE A 236 6.65 -4.00 -14.85
C ILE A 236 6.61 -2.52 -14.43
N TRP A 237 7.28 -2.15 -13.33
CA TRP A 237 7.30 -0.77 -12.87
C TRP A 237 7.94 0.19 -13.88
N ARG A 238 8.96 -0.24 -14.64
CA ARG A 238 9.58 0.59 -15.68
C ARG A 238 8.65 0.97 -16.83
N GLN A 239 7.52 0.28 -16.97
CA GLN A 239 6.45 0.68 -17.90
C GLN A 239 5.66 1.89 -17.39
N TRP A 240 5.68 2.18 -16.07
CA TRP A 240 4.99 3.27 -15.40
C TRP A 240 5.94 4.38 -14.92
N ALA A 241 7.15 4.02 -14.59
CA ALA A 241 8.25 4.88 -14.15
C ALA A 241 9.55 4.40 -14.80
N PRO A 242 9.92 4.91 -15.99
CA PRO A 242 11.08 4.39 -16.75
C PRO A 242 12.40 4.41 -15.98
N HIS A 243 12.54 5.33 -15.04
CA HIS A 243 13.70 5.52 -14.17
C HIS A 243 13.62 4.77 -12.84
N ALA A 244 12.60 3.91 -12.64
CA ALA A 244 12.46 3.15 -11.41
C ALA A 244 13.70 2.30 -11.12
N GLN A 245 14.16 2.39 -9.87
CA GLN A 245 15.23 1.58 -9.30
C GLN A 245 14.63 0.60 -8.29
N GLY A 246 15.30 -0.49 -8.02
CA GLY A 246 14.82 -1.42 -7.02
C GLY A 246 15.61 -2.70 -6.93
N GLN A 247 15.33 -3.45 -5.86
CA GLN A 247 15.93 -4.75 -5.60
C GLN A 247 15.08 -5.60 -4.68
N ALA A 248 15.38 -6.90 -4.63
CA ALA A 248 14.80 -7.81 -3.64
C ALA A 248 15.33 -7.52 -2.22
N MET A 249 14.50 -7.83 -1.23
CA MET A 249 14.74 -7.65 0.20
C MET A 249 14.56 -8.96 0.94
N LYS A 250 15.39 -9.22 1.93
CA LYS A 250 15.18 -10.31 2.87
C LYS A 250 13.95 -10.03 3.75
N GLY A 251 13.11 -11.03 3.91
CA GLY A 251 11.85 -10.93 4.66
C GLY A 251 10.65 -11.31 3.80
N GLY A 252 9.47 -11.31 4.38
CA GLY A 252 8.21 -11.55 3.70
C GLY A 252 7.61 -10.28 3.10
N HIS A 253 6.32 -10.35 2.76
CA HIS A 253 5.56 -9.23 2.19
C HIS A 253 5.62 -7.96 3.07
N PHE A 254 5.75 -8.12 4.37
CA PHE A 254 5.88 -7.01 5.32
C PHE A 254 7.31 -6.83 5.83
N PHE A 255 8.31 -7.01 4.96
CA PHE A 255 9.72 -6.79 5.32
C PHE A 255 9.98 -5.41 5.98
N PRO A 256 9.23 -4.32 5.77
CA PRO A 256 9.43 -3.10 6.53
C PRO A 256 9.17 -3.26 8.04
N GLU A 257 8.34 -4.23 8.42
CA GLU A 257 8.05 -4.58 9.80
C GLU A 257 8.97 -5.70 10.32
N GLU A 258 9.32 -6.65 9.44
CA GLU A 258 10.13 -7.83 9.75
C GLU A 258 11.63 -7.54 9.75
N ASN A 259 12.08 -6.67 8.85
CA ASN A 259 13.48 -6.28 8.63
C ASN A 259 13.61 -4.74 8.49
N PRO A 260 13.27 -3.99 9.56
CA PRO A 260 13.25 -2.52 9.50
C PRO A 260 14.65 -1.91 9.36
N ASP A 261 15.71 -2.59 9.77
CA ASP A 261 17.09 -2.07 9.71
C ASP A 261 17.59 -2.00 8.26
N ASP A 262 17.55 -3.10 7.53
CA ASP A 262 17.97 -3.12 6.13
C ASP A 262 17.05 -2.27 5.26
N THR A 263 15.73 -2.26 5.56
CA THR A 263 14.77 -1.37 4.90
C THR A 263 15.16 0.09 5.09
N ALA A 264 15.51 0.50 6.33
CA ALA A 264 15.93 1.86 6.63
C ALA A 264 17.21 2.24 5.87
N VAL A 265 18.17 1.34 5.73
CA VAL A 265 19.41 1.59 4.97
C VAL A 265 19.09 1.94 3.51
N LEU A 266 18.31 1.11 2.83
CA LEU A 266 17.99 1.32 1.42
C LEU A 266 17.12 2.57 1.21
N VAL A 267 16.16 2.81 2.10
CA VAL A 267 15.35 4.04 2.05
C VAL A 267 16.21 5.27 2.26
N LYS A 268 17.13 5.28 3.24
CA LYS A 268 18.05 6.42 3.47
C LYS A 268 18.96 6.66 2.27
N GLN A 269 19.47 5.63 1.63
CA GLN A 269 20.26 5.75 0.40
C GLN A 269 19.45 6.43 -0.72
N PHE A 270 18.21 5.96 -0.94
CA PHE A 270 17.30 6.55 -1.92
C PHE A 270 16.94 8.02 -1.62
N LEU A 271 16.75 8.36 -0.35
CA LEU A 271 16.44 9.74 0.06
C LEU A 271 17.65 10.70 -0.12
N SER A 272 18.86 10.17 -0.15
CA SER A 272 20.09 10.96 -0.24
C SER A 272 20.60 11.11 -1.69
N ALA A 273 20.07 10.34 -2.63
CA ALA A 273 20.36 10.41 -4.05
C ALA A 273 19.57 11.51 -4.76
#